data_fc05ca17e68d09df8e630b2f8faed2d7
#
_entry.id   fc05ca17e68d09df8e630b2f8faed2d7
#
_cell.length_a   1.000
_cell.length_b   1.000
_cell.length_c   1.000
_cell.angle_alpha   90.00
_cell.angle_beta   90.00
_cell.angle_gamma   90.00
#
_symmetry.space_group_name_H-M   'P 1'
#
loop_
_entity.id
_entity.type
_entity.pdbx_description
1 polymer ?
#
loop_
_entity_poly.entity_id
_entity_poly.type
_entity_poly.pdbx_seq_one_letter_code
_entity_poly.pdbx_strand_id
1 'polypeptide(L)'
;MSTFAVLAVWAVIVPAWLSLRTDPGPRRRRVSPAAGVMTWLFVAVPSLVQLGVAPGLLRAGRRDAAAIGEGEVWRLVTALVLQDGGWLGGAFNLGILAVTLVLVRRWLRPRAWLPLLVGGGVLAGLATIALGGPDGAGCSMAVIVLLLGTLGRVPAKAALPALGIALVAAAVLLTAHDQHGLAVVLGILAAGGLRAADWWQGGGTDVRDLADGRDRSGGGGHAPA
;
A
#
# COMPACT_ATOMS: atom_id res chain seq x y z
N MET A 1 10.36 18.75 -3.28
CA MET A 1 11.23 17.55 -3.18
C MET A 1 12.55 17.81 -3.86
N SER A 2 13.67 17.38 -3.28
CA SER A 2 14.97 17.37 -3.95
C SER A 2 15.01 16.30 -5.06
N THR A 3 15.91 16.44 -6.03
CA THR A 3 16.10 15.42 -7.08
C THR A 3 16.39 14.04 -6.50
N PHE A 4 17.16 13.99 -5.41
CA PHE A 4 17.48 12.72 -4.71
C PHE A 4 16.23 12.08 -4.11
N ALA A 5 15.33 12.85 -3.51
CA ALA A 5 14.08 12.33 -2.97
C ALA A 5 13.17 11.76 -4.08
N VAL A 6 13.09 12.42 -5.23
CA VAL A 6 12.36 11.91 -6.40
C VAL A 6 12.93 10.57 -6.87
N LEU A 7 14.26 10.48 -7.01
CA LEU A 7 14.92 9.24 -7.40
C LEU A 7 14.72 8.11 -6.38
N ALA A 8 14.78 8.43 -5.08
CA ALA A 8 14.54 7.45 -4.02
C ALA A 8 13.09 6.93 -4.05
N VAL A 9 12.10 7.79 -4.28
CA VAL A 9 10.69 7.38 -4.43
C VAL A 9 10.53 6.45 -5.64
N TRP A 10 11.15 6.75 -6.77
CA TRP A 10 11.12 5.89 -7.95
C TRP A 10 11.84 4.55 -7.71
N ALA A 11 12.94 4.55 -6.95
CA ALA A 11 13.64 3.34 -6.55
C ALA A 11 12.77 2.43 -5.66
N VAL A 12 11.76 2.96 -4.98
CA VAL A 12 10.74 2.17 -4.28
C VAL A 12 9.67 1.65 -5.22
N ILE A 13 9.10 2.54 -6.05
CA ILE A 13 7.91 2.23 -6.85
C ILE A 13 8.22 1.20 -7.95
N VAL A 14 9.29 1.40 -8.72
CA VAL A 14 9.56 0.57 -9.90
C VAL A 14 9.86 -0.90 -9.55
N PRO A 15 10.78 -1.22 -8.62
CA PRO A 15 11.04 -2.61 -8.24
C PRO A 15 9.80 -3.29 -7.63
N ALA A 16 9.01 -2.55 -6.84
CA ALA A 16 7.77 -3.09 -6.27
C ALA A 16 6.74 -3.40 -7.36
N TRP A 17 6.55 -2.54 -8.36
CA TRP A 17 5.69 -2.83 -9.51
C TRP A 17 6.17 -4.05 -10.30
N LEU A 18 7.48 -4.18 -10.53
CA LEU A 18 8.05 -5.34 -11.21
C LEU A 18 7.78 -6.63 -10.43
N SER A 19 7.93 -6.59 -9.10
CA SER A 19 7.62 -7.74 -8.23
C SER A 19 6.14 -8.13 -8.29
N LEU A 20 5.22 -7.16 -8.37
CA LEU A 20 3.78 -7.41 -8.49
C LEU A 20 3.35 -7.97 -9.86
N ARG A 21 4.19 -7.90 -10.89
CA ARG A 21 3.93 -8.51 -12.20
C ARG A 21 4.12 -10.02 -12.20
N THR A 22 4.79 -10.60 -11.21
CA THR A 22 4.95 -12.04 -11.09
C THR A 22 3.58 -12.74 -11.03
N ASP A 23 3.51 -14.00 -11.48
CA ASP A 23 2.23 -14.71 -11.48
C ASP A 23 1.82 -15.09 -10.05
N PRO A 24 0.63 -14.68 -9.58
CA PRO A 24 0.12 -15.06 -8.26
C PRO A 24 -0.31 -16.54 -8.17
N GLY A 25 -0.25 -17.30 -9.28
CA GLY A 25 -0.66 -18.70 -9.34
C GLY A 25 -2.18 -18.89 -9.50
N PRO A 26 -2.60 -20.13 -9.83
CA PRO A 26 -3.98 -20.43 -10.25
C PRO A 26 -5.03 -20.31 -9.14
N ARG A 27 -4.63 -20.39 -7.87
CA ARG A 27 -5.56 -20.35 -6.72
C ARG A 27 -6.07 -18.95 -6.38
N ARG A 28 -5.49 -17.88 -6.92
CA ARG A 28 -5.92 -16.51 -6.62
C ARG A 28 -7.00 -16.06 -7.59
N ARG A 29 -8.22 -15.86 -7.07
CA ARG A 29 -9.33 -15.28 -7.85
C ARG A 29 -8.99 -13.84 -8.22
N ARG A 30 -9.05 -13.55 -9.53
CA ARG A 30 -8.91 -12.18 -10.03
C ARG A 30 -10.07 -11.32 -9.50
N VAL A 31 -9.72 -10.19 -8.90
CA VAL A 31 -10.70 -9.18 -8.47
C VAL A 31 -11.18 -8.40 -9.70
N SER A 32 -12.47 -8.08 -9.73
CA SER A 32 -13.06 -7.26 -10.80
C SER A 32 -12.30 -5.93 -10.97
N PRO A 33 -12.04 -5.49 -12.20
CA PRO A 33 -11.49 -4.15 -12.47
C PRO A 33 -12.32 -3.03 -11.86
N ALA A 34 -13.63 -3.19 -11.76
CA ALA A 34 -14.55 -2.18 -11.25
C ALA A 34 -14.16 -1.67 -9.86
N ALA A 35 -13.74 -2.57 -8.95
CA ALA A 35 -13.32 -2.15 -7.61
C ALA A 35 -12.08 -1.24 -7.64
N GLY A 36 -11.11 -1.51 -8.52
CA GLY A 36 -9.96 -0.64 -8.72
C GLY A 36 -10.35 0.72 -9.31
N VAL A 37 -11.23 0.71 -10.32
CA VAL A 37 -11.75 1.93 -10.95
C VAL A 37 -12.50 2.79 -9.92
N MET A 38 -13.37 2.20 -9.10
CA MET A 38 -14.10 2.93 -8.07
C MET A 38 -13.16 3.52 -7.01
N THR A 39 -12.13 2.78 -6.58
CA THR A 39 -11.12 3.30 -5.66
C THR A 39 -10.35 4.47 -6.30
N TRP A 40 -9.99 4.35 -7.57
CA TRP A 40 -9.33 5.43 -8.30
C TRP A 40 -10.21 6.66 -8.44
N LEU A 41 -11.47 6.50 -8.84
CA LEU A 41 -12.44 7.59 -8.96
C LEU A 41 -12.68 8.30 -7.63
N PHE A 42 -12.71 7.56 -6.52
CA PHE A 42 -12.86 8.14 -5.17
C PHE A 42 -11.74 9.14 -4.85
N VAL A 43 -10.51 8.92 -5.35
CA VAL A 43 -9.40 9.87 -5.20
C VAL A 43 -9.39 10.89 -6.34
N ALA A 44 -9.61 10.46 -7.59
CA ALA A 44 -9.46 11.31 -8.75
C ALA A 44 -10.52 12.42 -8.83
N VAL A 45 -11.77 12.12 -8.52
CA VAL A 45 -12.85 13.11 -8.64
C VAL A 45 -12.63 14.31 -7.71
N PRO A 46 -12.39 14.15 -6.38
CA PRO A 46 -12.08 15.29 -5.52
C PRO A 46 -10.79 16.02 -5.93
N SER A 47 -9.76 15.28 -6.36
CA SER A 47 -8.51 15.88 -6.86
C SER A 47 -8.76 16.79 -8.07
N LEU A 48 -9.53 16.31 -9.06
CA LEU A 48 -9.82 17.08 -10.28
C LEU A 48 -10.72 18.29 -10.00
N VAL A 49 -11.70 18.13 -9.11
CA VAL A 49 -12.54 19.25 -8.66
C VAL A 49 -11.68 20.32 -7.98
N GLN A 50 -10.80 19.89 -7.07
CA GLN A 50 -9.89 20.82 -6.38
C GLN A 50 -8.93 21.53 -7.36
N LEU A 51 -8.35 20.78 -8.30
CA LEU A 51 -7.37 21.35 -9.23
C LEU A 51 -8.01 22.29 -10.29
N GLY A 52 -9.23 21.97 -10.74
CA GLY A 52 -9.84 22.68 -11.87
C GLY A 52 -10.94 23.67 -11.49
N VAL A 53 -11.69 23.41 -10.43
CA VAL A 53 -12.94 24.14 -10.13
C VAL A 53 -12.88 24.86 -8.78
N ALA A 54 -12.36 24.20 -7.75
CA ALA A 54 -12.44 24.68 -6.37
C ALA A 54 -11.08 24.63 -5.66
N PRO A 55 -10.07 25.44 -6.05
CA PRO A 55 -8.73 25.38 -5.47
C PRO A 55 -8.69 25.67 -3.96
N GLY A 56 -9.71 26.35 -3.43
CA GLY A 56 -9.87 26.59 -1.99
C GLY A 56 -10.03 25.32 -1.15
N LEU A 57 -10.47 24.21 -1.75
CA LEU A 57 -10.58 22.90 -1.07
C LEU A 57 -9.24 22.43 -0.53
N LEU A 58 -8.13 22.77 -1.17
CA LEU A 58 -6.80 22.41 -0.68
C LEU A 58 -6.54 23.01 0.71
N ARG A 59 -6.84 24.29 0.92
CA ARG A 59 -6.66 24.93 2.24
C ARG A 59 -7.58 24.35 3.30
N ALA A 60 -8.81 24.01 2.93
CA ALA A 60 -9.79 23.43 3.85
C ALA A 60 -9.50 21.98 4.23
N GLY A 61 -8.85 21.21 3.35
CA GLY A 61 -8.76 19.76 3.53
C GLY A 61 -7.34 19.18 3.52
N ARG A 62 -6.27 19.99 3.33
CA ARG A 62 -4.90 19.49 3.45
C ARG A 62 -4.60 19.07 4.89
N ARG A 63 -3.68 18.15 5.08
CA ARG A 63 -3.12 17.85 6.39
C ARG A 63 -2.41 19.08 6.92
N ASP A 64 -2.90 19.60 8.04
CA ASP A 64 -2.44 20.80 8.72
C ASP A 64 -2.32 20.43 10.21
N ALA A 65 -1.10 20.46 10.74
CA ALA A 65 -0.81 19.96 12.08
C ALA A 65 -1.54 20.78 13.17
N ALA A 66 -1.64 22.10 13.00
CA ALA A 66 -2.32 22.97 13.96
C ALA A 66 -3.83 22.70 13.96
N ALA A 67 -4.47 22.70 12.79
CA ALA A 67 -5.90 22.45 12.66
C ALA A 67 -6.30 21.05 13.16
N ILE A 68 -5.47 20.03 12.91
CA ILE A 68 -5.70 18.68 13.45
C ILE A 68 -5.58 18.67 14.98
N GLY A 69 -4.64 19.41 15.55
CA GLY A 69 -4.51 19.61 17.00
C GLY A 69 -5.73 20.31 17.63
N GLU A 70 -6.44 21.14 16.88
CA GLU A 70 -7.70 21.79 17.25
C GLU A 70 -8.94 20.90 17.03
N GLY A 71 -8.76 19.67 16.54
CA GLY A 71 -9.83 18.67 16.38
C GLY A 71 -10.29 18.43 14.94
N GLU A 72 -9.69 19.09 13.92
CA GLU A 72 -10.05 18.88 12.51
C GLU A 72 -9.45 17.57 11.95
N VAL A 73 -9.67 16.45 12.63
CA VAL A 73 -9.08 15.13 12.31
C VAL A 73 -9.47 14.57 10.94
N TRP A 74 -10.58 15.04 10.34
CA TRP A 74 -10.98 14.65 8.99
C TRP A 74 -9.94 15.02 7.93
N ARG A 75 -9.08 16.01 8.21
CA ARG A 75 -7.98 16.43 7.32
C ARG A 75 -6.98 15.31 7.04
N LEU A 76 -6.86 14.32 7.91
CA LEU A 76 -6.05 13.13 7.68
C LEU A 76 -6.57 12.29 6.51
N VAL A 77 -7.89 12.27 6.30
CA VAL A 77 -8.53 11.54 5.19
C VAL A 77 -8.66 12.42 3.95
N THR A 78 -9.11 13.67 4.10
CA THR A 78 -9.29 14.58 2.97
C THR A 78 -7.99 14.90 2.27
N ALA A 79 -6.88 14.98 3.01
CA ALA A 79 -5.55 15.17 2.42
C ALA A 79 -5.15 14.05 1.44
N LEU A 80 -5.71 12.84 1.56
CA LEU A 80 -5.41 11.73 0.66
C LEU A 80 -6.07 11.88 -0.73
N VAL A 81 -7.12 12.69 -0.82
CA VAL A 81 -7.89 12.89 -2.06
C VAL A 81 -7.70 14.29 -2.67
N LEU A 82 -6.86 15.12 -2.08
CA LEU A 82 -6.45 16.43 -2.60
C LEU A 82 -4.99 16.40 -3.05
N GLN A 83 -4.56 17.39 -3.84
CA GLN A 83 -3.22 17.41 -4.43
C GLN A 83 -2.57 18.79 -4.26
N ASP A 84 -1.46 18.86 -3.53
CA ASP A 84 -0.71 20.10 -3.31
C ASP A 84 0.36 20.39 -4.38
N GLY A 85 0.73 19.40 -5.18
CA GLY A 85 1.67 19.50 -6.29
C GLY A 85 1.11 20.11 -7.58
N GLY A 86 -0.07 20.74 -7.56
CA GLY A 86 -0.75 21.26 -8.73
C GLY A 86 -1.11 20.17 -9.75
N TRP A 87 -1.33 20.58 -11.02
CA TRP A 87 -1.73 19.64 -12.08
C TRP A 87 -0.69 18.54 -12.35
N LEU A 88 0.59 18.89 -12.35
CA LEU A 88 1.65 17.91 -12.62
C LEU A 88 1.76 16.88 -11.48
N GLY A 89 1.79 17.34 -10.24
CA GLY A 89 1.80 16.45 -9.07
C GLY A 89 0.54 15.60 -8.97
N GLY A 90 -0.63 16.19 -9.27
CA GLY A 90 -1.91 15.48 -9.31
C GLY A 90 -1.93 14.39 -10.38
N ALA A 91 -1.52 14.70 -11.61
CA ALA A 91 -1.43 13.72 -12.69
C ALA A 91 -0.47 12.57 -12.35
N PHE A 92 0.69 12.89 -11.76
CA PHE A 92 1.65 11.90 -11.28
C PHE A 92 1.03 10.99 -10.23
N ASN A 93 0.44 11.54 -9.17
CA ASN A 93 -0.16 10.78 -8.08
C ASN A 93 -1.32 9.89 -8.55
N LEU A 94 -2.20 10.41 -9.40
CA LEU A 94 -3.32 9.64 -9.97
C LEU A 94 -2.83 8.55 -10.91
N GLY A 95 -1.75 8.81 -11.67
CA GLY A 95 -1.11 7.83 -12.55
C GLY A 95 -0.50 6.65 -11.77
N ILE A 96 0.31 6.92 -10.74
CA ILE A 96 0.90 5.87 -9.91
C ILE A 96 -0.16 5.08 -9.14
N LEU A 97 -1.22 5.74 -8.67
CA LEU A 97 -2.37 5.08 -8.04
C LEU A 97 -3.05 4.12 -9.01
N ALA A 98 -3.33 4.57 -10.25
CA ALA A 98 -3.98 3.74 -11.26
C ALA A 98 -3.16 2.47 -11.57
N VAL A 99 -1.86 2.61 -11.86
CA VAL A 99 -0.98 1.46 -12.13
C VAL A 99 -0.92 0.54 -10.91
N THR A 100 -0.78 1.10 -9.71
CA THR A 100 -0.71 0.33 -8.47
C THR A 100 -1.98 -0.50 -8.26
N LEU A 101 -3.17 0.07 -8.43
CA LEU A 101 -4.45 -0.64 -8.28
C LEU A 101 -4.61 -1.78 -9.32
N VAL A 102 -4.16 -1.57 -10.56
CA VAL A 102 -4.16 -2.62 -11.59
C VAL A 102 -3.29 -3.81 -11.17
N LEU A 103 -2.16 -3.58 -10.53
CA LEU A 103 -1.25 -4.64 -10.09
C LEU A 103 -1.72 -5.28 -8.78
N VAL A 104 -2.11 -4.47 -7.80
CA VAL A 104 -2.52 -4.90 -6.45
C VAL A 104 -3.75 -5.81 -6.48
N ARG A 105 -4.74 -5.55 -7.37
CA ARG A 105 -5.96 -6.39 -7.50
C ARG A 105 -5.68 -7.85 -7.83
N ARG A 106 -4.48 -8.17 -8.31
CA ARG A 106 -4.04 -9.55 -8.57
C ARG A 106 -3.68 -10.29 -7.27
N TRP A 107 -3.33 -9.53 -6.22
CA TRP A 107 -2.80 -10.04 -4.96
C TRP A 107 -3.76 -9.87 -3.79
N LEU A 108 -4.50 -8.76 -3.75
CA LEU A 108 -5.38 -8.39 -2.65
C LEU A 108 -6.82 -8.19 -3.13
N ARG A 109 -7.78 -8.44 -2.23
CA ARG A 109 -9.19 -8.05 -2.40
C ARG A 109 -9.40 -6.62 -1.86
N PRO A 110 -10.50 -5.92 -2.25
CA PRO A 110 -10.79 -4.56 -1.78
C PRO A 110 -10.77 -4.41 -0.26
N ARG A 111 -11.32 -5.39 0.46
CA ARG A 111 -11.31 -5.41 1.94
C ARG A 111 -9.90 -5.45 2.57
N ALA A 112 -8.88 -5.78 1.79
CA ALA A 112 -7.48 -5.78 2.25
C ALA A 112 -6.71 -4.57 1.73
N TRP A 113 -6.93 -4.12 0.49
CA TRP A 113 -6.19 -2.97 -0.03
C TRP A 113 -6.72 -1.63 0.48
N LEU A 114 -8.05 -1.49 0.74
CA LEU A 114 -8.61 -0.24 1.25
C LEU A 114 -8.04 0.15 2.62
N PRO A 115 -7.96 -0.75 3.62
CA PRO A 115 -7.27 -0.43 4.88
C PRO A 115 -5.79 -0.06 4.69
N LEU A 116 -5.08 -0.71 3.76
CA LEU A 116 -3.69 -0.35 3.46
C LEU A 116 -3.58 1.03 2.81
N LEU A 117 -4.48 1.36 1.88
CA LEU A 117 -4.48 2.65 1.21
C LEU A 117 -4.88 3.77 2.17
N VAL A 118 -6.06 3.68 2.77
CA VAL A 118 -6.61 4.75 3.62
C VAL A 118 -5.94 4.74 4.98
N GLY A 119 -5.94 3.61 5.68
CA GLY A 119 -5.33 3.49 7.01
C GLY A 119 -3.83 3.73 6.97
N GLY A 120 -3.13 3.17 5.98
CA GLY A 120 -1.71 3.41 5.78
C GLY A 120 -1.39 4.87 5.49
N GLY A 121 -2.19 5.54 4.65
CA GLY A 121 -2.04 6.97 4.37
C GLY A 121 -2.29 7.86 5.60
N VAL A 122 -3.34 7.55 6.37
CA VAL A 122 -3.64 8.24 7.64
C VAL A 122 -2.51 8.05 8.65
N LEU A 123 -2.02 6.82 8.84
CA LEU A 123 -0.90 6.54 9.75
C LEU A 123 0.39 7.25 9.31
N ALA A 124 0.69 7.28 8.02
CA ALA A 124 1.83 8.02 7.50
C ALA A 124 1.68 9.52 7.72
N GLY A 125 0.48 10.05 7.56
CA GLY A 125 0.15 11.44 7.86
C GLY A 125 0.32 11.80 9.34
N LEU A 126 -0.19 10.95 10.24
CA LEU A 126 -0.01 11.10 11.69
C LEU A 126 1.45 11.03 12.11
N ALA A 127 2.21 10.06 11.57
CA ALA A 127 3.63 9.95 11.84
C ALA A 127 4.40 11.19 11.36
N THR A 128 4.02 11.76 10.21
CA THR A 128 4.61 13.00 9.71
C THR A 128 4.37 14.16 10.67
N ILE A 129 3.14 14.33 11.17
CA ILE A 129 2.79 15.37 12.17
C ILE A 129 3.57 15.17 13.47
N ALA A 130 3.59 13.94 13.99
CA ALA A 130 4.26 13.60 15.24
C ALA A 130 5.78 13.88 15.21
N LEU A 131 6.39 13.82 14.03
CA LEU A 131 7.81 14.12 13.82
C LEU A 131 8.07 15.57 13.33
N GLY A 132 7.06 16.46 13.41
CA GLY A 132 7.19 17.86 13.00
C GLY A 132 7.40 18.04 11.49
N GLY A 133 6.96 17.09 10.69
CA GLY A 133 7.05 17.16 9.23
C GLY A 133 6.06 18.17 8.61
N PRO A 134 6.19 18.47 7.33
CA PRO A 134 5.43 19.53 6.68
C PRO A 134 3.94 19.16 6.53
N ASP A 135 3.11 20.19 6.49
CA ASP A 135 1.74 20.10 6.00
C ASP A 135 1.72 19.66 4.54
N GLY A 136 0.60 19.12 4.07
CA GLY A 136 0.50 18.73 2.68
C GLY A 136 -0.74 17.92 2.33
N ALA A 137 -0.87 17.60 1.05
CA ALA A 137 -1.93 16.76 0.52
C ALA A 137 -1.41 15.95 -0.68
N GLY A 138 -1.91 14.74 -0.81
CA GLY A 138 -1.59 13.83 -1.90
C GLY A 138 -1.70 12.37 -1.49
N CYS A 139 -2.04 11.52 -2.43
CA CYS A 139 -2.17 10.09 -2.17
C CYS A 139 -0.85 9.31 -2.22
N SER A 140 0.29 9.95 -2.52
CA SER A 140 1.58 9.27 -2.74
C SER A 140 2.02 8.40 -1.57
N MET A 141 1.93 8.89 -0.34
CA MET A 141 2.26 8.10 0.85
C MET A 141 1.35 6.89 1.01
N ALA A 142 0.04 7.07 0.81
CA ALA A 142 -0.94 5.99 0.86
C ALA A 142 -0.66 4.92 -0.20
N VAL A 143 -0.28 5.33 -1.42
CA VAL A 143 0.09 4.43 -2.52
C VAL A 143 1.36 3.65 -2.19
N ILE A 144 2.37 4.28 -1.59
CA ILE A 144 3.61 3.60 -1.17
C ILE A 144 3.29 2.53 -0.12
N VAL A 145 2.48 2.84 0.90
CA VAL A 145 2.09 1.85 1.92
C VAL A 145 1.32 0.69 1.30
N LEU A 146 0.34 0.98 0.43
CA LEU A 146 -0.41 -0.05 -0.29
C LEU A 146 0.51 -0.94 -1.14
N LEU A 147 1.38 -0.32 -1.93
CA LEU A 147 2.27 -0.99 -2.86
C LEU A 147 3.22 -1.95 -2.13
N LEU A 148 3.96 -1.42 -1.14
CA LEU A 148 4.92 -2.22 -0.37
C LEU A 148 4.23 -3.25 0.51
N GLY A 149 3.12 -2.90 1.18
CA GLY A 149 2.34 -3.83 1.99
C GLY A 149 1.88 -5.03 1.18
N THR A 150 1.51 -4.82 -0.10
CA THR A 150 1.11 -5.91 -1.01
C THR A 150 2.24 -6.91 -1.28
N LEU A 151 3.52 -6.49 -1.18
CA LEU A 151 4.67 -7.41 -1.34
C LEU A 151 4.68 -8.52 -0.28
N GLY A 152 4.01 -8.35 0.85
CA GLY A 152 3.80 -9.42 1.82
C GLY A 152 3.11 -10.65 1.25
N ARG A 153 2.33 -10.50 0.17
CA ARG A 153 1.63 -11.58 -0.53
C ARG A 153 2.38 -12.14 -1.74
N VAL A 154 3.47 -11.49 -2.14
CA VAL A 154 4.31 -11.90 -3.27
C VAL A 154 5.32 -12.96 -2.80
N PRO A 155 5.68 -13.97 -3.63
CA PRO A 155 6.73 -14.93 -3.29
C PRO A 155 8.02 -14.25 -2.85
N ALA A 156 8.66 -14.77 -1.80
CA ALA A 156 9.81 -14.12 -1.16
C ALA A 156 10.93 -13.78 -2.15
N LYS A 157 11.25 -14.70 -3.07
CA LYS A 157 12.28 -14.51 -4.11
C LYS A 157 12.05 -13.27 -4.99
N ALA A 158 10.80 -12.86 -5.19
CA ALA A 158 10.45 -11.68 -5.98
C ALA A 158 10.26 -10.43 -5.10
N ALA A 159 9.82 -10.57 -3.85
CA ALA A 159 9.54 -9.46 -2.95
C ALA A 159 10.78 -8.93 -2.22
N LEU A 160 11.68 -9.82 -1.78
CA LEU A 160 12.84 -9.44 -0.95
C LEU A 160 13.79 -8.43 -1.61
N PRO A 161 14.15 -8.54 -2.90
CA PRO A 161 14.98 -7.53 -3.54
C PRO A 161 14.34 -6.12 -3.52
N ALA A 162 13.03 -6.04 -3.82
CA ALA A 162 12.31 -4.78 -3.80
C ALA A 162 12.20 -4.19 -2.38
N LEU A 163 11.96 -5.03 -1.36
CA LEU A 163 11.93 -4.61 0.04
C LEU A 163 13.32 -4.16 0.52
N GLY A 164 14.40 -4.83 0.10
CA GLY A 164 15.76 -4.40 0.40
C GLY A 164 16.09 -3.03 -0.19
N ILE A 165 15.74 -2.80 -1.46
CA ILE A 165 15.88 -1.48 -2.09
C ILE A 165 15.03 -0.43 -1.37
N ALA A 166 13.78 -0.77 -1.03
CA ALA A 166 12.89 0.13 -0.29
C ALA A 166 13.47 0.50 1.09
N LEU A 167 14.13 -0.43 1.79
CA LEU A 167 14.76 -0.14 3.08
C LEU A 167 15.89 0.88 2.94
N VAL A 168 16.74 0.75 1.92
CA VAL A 168 17.79 1.73 1.62
C VAL A 168 17.18 3.08 1.25
N ALA A 169 16.15 3.09 0.40
CA ALA A 169 15.45 4.31 0.02
C ALA A 169 14.77 4.98 1.22
N ALA A 170 14.22 4.21 2.18
CA ALA A 170 13.68 4.75 3.42
C ALA A 170 14.75 5.50 4.21
N ALA A 171 15.93 4.92 4.37
CA ALA A 171 17.04 5.58 5.08
C ALA A 171 17.44 6.90 4.39
N VAL A 172 17.55 6.91 3.05
CA VAL A 172 17.85 8.12 2.28
C VAL A 172 16.75 9.18 2.45
N LEU A 173 15.47 8.80 2.35
CA LEU A 173 14.36 9.73 2.49
C LEU A 173 14.26 10.30 3.91
N LEU A 174 14.45 9.47 4.94
CA LEU A 174 14.40 9.90 6.34
C LEU A 174 15.57 10.84 6.67
N THR A 175 16.79 10.58 6.17
CA THR A 175 17.92 11.50 6.35
C THR A 175 17.74 12.81 5.59
N ALA A 176 17.00 12.79 4.48
CA ALA A 176 16.57 13.98 3.74
C ALA A 176 15.36 14.72 4.36
N HIS A 177 14.82 14.24 5.51
CA HIS A 177 13.61 14.74 6.15
C HIS A 177 12.39 14.73 5.22
N ASP A 178 12.35 13.77 4.27
CA ASP A 178 11.22 13.60 3.34
C ASP A 178 10.19 12.63 3.94
N GLN A 179 8.93 13.09 4.02
CA GLN A 179 7.83 12.35 4.61
C GLN A 179 7.54 10.98 3.95
N HIS A 180 7.94 10.79 2.69
CA HIS A 180 7.76 9.50 2.02
C HIS A 180 8.60 8.38 2.66
N GLY A 181 9.68 8.70 3.38
CA GLY A 181 10.45 7.73 4.14
C GLY A 181 9.62 7.00 5.19
N LEU A 182 8.72 7.72 5.88
CA LEU A 182 7.79 7.14 6.85
C LEU A 182 6.78 6.19 6.18
N ALA A 183 6.26 6.56 5.01
CA ALA A 183 5.37 5.71 4.25
C ALA A 183 6.06 4.42 3.78
N VAL A 184 7.35 4.49 3.41
CA VAL A 184 8.14 3.31 3.05
C VAL A 184 8.30 2.38 4.25
N VAL A 185 8.67 2.90 5.42
CA VAL A 185 8.79 2.09 6.66
C VAL A 185 7.46 1.41 6.99
N LEU A 186 6.35 2.16 7.00
CA LEU A 186 5.01 1.60 7.26
C LEU A 186 4.63 0.54 6.23
N GLY A 187 4.96 0.73 4.96
CA GLY A 187 4.72 -0.24 3.91
C GLY A 187 5.49 -1.54 4.10
N ILE A 188 6.77 -1.46 4.52
CA ILE A 188 7.59 -2.63 4.86
C ILE A 188 7.00 -3.38 6.06
N LEU A 189 6.61 -2.66 7.11
CA LEU A 189 5.96 -3.26 8.29
C LEU A 189 4.64 -3.95 7.92
N ALA A 190 3.83 -3.33 7.07
CA ALA A 190 2.59 -3.92 6.56
C ALA A 190 2.86 -5.19 5.74
N ALA A 191 3.93 -5.23 4.93
CA ALA A 191 4.34 -6.43 4.21
C ALA A 191 4.70 -7.59 5.16
N GLY A 192 5.47 -7.28 6.21
CA GLY A 192 5.81 -8.24 7.26
C GLY A 192 4.57 -8.78 7.96
N GLY A 193 3.65 -7.91 8.36
CA GLY A 193 2.38 -8.27 9.02
C GLY A 193 1.50 -9.17 8.15
N LEU A 194 1.33 -8.84 6.86
CA LEU A 194 0.55 -9.67 5.94
C LEU A 194 1.19 -11.05 5.71
N ARG A 195 2.51 -11.10 5.65
CA ARG A 195 3.24 -12.38 5.52
C ARG A 195 3.12 -13.25 6.76
N ALA A 196 3.26 -12.66 7.95
CA ALA A 196 3.08 -13.34 9.22
C ALA A 196 1.66 -13.90 9.37
N ALA A 197 0.64 -13.10 9.02
CA ALA A 197 -0.76 -13.53 9.06
C ALA A 197 -1.02 -14.75 8.16
N ASP A 198 -0.41 -14.83 6.96
CA ASP A 198 -0.52 -16.00 6.08
C ASP A 198 0.13 -17.25 6.71
N TRP A 199 1.29 -17.08 7.33
CA TRP A 199 1.99 -18.17 8.01
C TRP A 199 1.15 -18.75 9.16
N TRP A 200 0.57 -17.91 10.00
CA TRP A 200 -0.31 -18.34 11.10
C TRP A 200 -1.57 -19.07 10.60
N GLN A 201 -2.17 -18.63 9.50
CA GLN A 201 -3.36 -19.26 8.92
C GLN A 201 -3.04 -20.59 8.21
N GLY A 202 -1.86 -20.73 7.62
CA GLY A 202 -1.42 -21.95 6.94
C GLY A 202 -0.88 -23.03 7.87
N GLY A 203 -0.16 -22.65 8.92
CA GLY A 203 0.42 -23.61 9.88
C GLY A 203 -0.59 -24.28 10.82
N GLY A 204 -1.76 -23.65 11.00
CA GLY A 204 -2.80 -24.21 11.87
C GLY A 204 -3.54 -25.45 11.29
N THR A 205 -3.46 -25.67 9.98
CA THR A 205 -4.09 -26.84 9.34
C THR A 205 -3.29 -28.11 9.51
N ASP A 206 -1.96 -28.06 9.43
CA ASP A 206 -1.10 -29.23 9.60
C ASP A 206 -1.16 -29.81 11.02
N VAL A 207 -1.26 -28.94 12.04
CA VAL A 207 -1.35 -29.40 13.45
C VAL A 207 -2.70 -30.02 13.74
N ARG A 208 -3.79 -29.54 13.12
CA ARG A 208 -5.13 -30.16 13.29
C ARG A 208 -5.24 -31.49 12.57
N ASP A 209 -4.66 -31.62 11.37
CA ASP A 209 -4.65 -32.91 10.64
C ASP A 209 -3.82 -33.98 11.37
N LEU A 210 -2.78 -33.59 12.10
CA LEU A 210 -2.00 -34.47 12.96
C LEU A 210 -2.76 -34.85 14.26
N ALA A 211 -3.54 -33.92 14.81
CA ALA A 211 -4.34 -34.14 16.02
C ALA A 211 -5.57 -35.04 15.76
N ASP A 212 -6.16 -34.93 14.54
CA ASP A 212 -7.33 -35.75 14.15
C ASP A 212 -6.96 -37.21 13.77
N GLY A 213 -5.68 -37.60 13.87
CA GLY A 213 -5.23 -38.98 13.75
C GLY A 213 -5.71 -39.74 12.51
N ARG A 214 -5.95 -39.03 11.40
CA ARG A 214 -6.32 -39.65 10.12
C ARG A 214 -5.09 -40.28 9.49
N ASP A 215 -4.78 -41.46 10.02
CA ASP A 215 -3.82 -42.40 9.45
C ASP A 215 -4.28 -42.79 8.02
N ARG A 216 -3.61 -42.23 7.01
CA ARG A 216 -3.81 -42.60 5.60
C ARG A 216 -3.13 -43.91 5.23
N SER A 217 -2.78 -44.75 6.21
CA SER A 217 -2.10 -46.03 6.01
C SER A 217 -3.02 -47.24 5.78
N GLY A 218 -4.32 -47.02 5.48
CA GLY A 218 -5.29 -48.11 5.30
C GLY A 218 -5.80 -48.27 3.88
N GLY A 219 -4.92 -48.59 2.89
CA GLY A 219 -5.33 -48.83 1.51
C GLY A 219 -4.43 -49.81 0.77
N GLY A 220 -3.96 -50.85 1.44
CA GLY A 220 -3.28 -51.99 0.82
C GLY A 220 -4.29 -52.89 0.10
N GLY A 221 -4.28 -52.90 -1.22
CA GLY A 221 -5.15 -53.68 -2.06
C GLY A 221 -5.05 -55.20 -1.88
N HIS A 222 -6.18 -55.84 -1.89
CA HIS A 222 -6.32 -57.25 -2.24
C HIS A 222 -6.71 -57.30 -3.73
N ALA A 223 -5.81 -57.86 -4.55
CA ALA A 223 -6.15 -58.40 -5.83
C ALA A 223 -6.62 -59.84 -5.62
N PRO A 224 -7.77 -60.29 -6.15
CA PRO A 224 -8.11 -61.71 -6.25
C PRO A 224 -7.50 -62.28 -7.51
N ALA A 225 -7.11 -63.53 -7.39
CA ALA A 225 -6.62 -64.41 -8.46
C ALA A 225 -7.68 -64.70 -9.50
#